data_4e4df268aaac473562663f5a047bce19
#
_entry.id   4e4df268aaac473562663f5a047bce19
#
_cell.length_a   1.000
_cell.length_b   1.000
_cell.length_c   1.000
_cell.angle_alpha   90.00
_cell.angle_beta   90.00
_cell.angle_gamma   90.00
#
_symmetry.space_group_name_H-M   'P 1'
#
loop_
_entity.id
_entity.type
_entity.pdbx_description
1 polymer ?
#
loop_
_entity_poly.entity_id
_entity_poly.type
_entity_poly.pdbx_seq_one_letter_code
_entity_poly.pdbx_strand_id
1 'polypeptide(L)'
;MNYNDITVGIVTFKSEKVIFNCLKSIKYLKRIIIFDNSCDVAVKKKIKKIYPNVTFVLSSKNLGYGEGNNKILNLCKTKYLFILNPDTVLQKNCEVNLVKSINNNKIDFTIMAPISNKKDFGNFNNIRINFTKGLAEVDFVKGYAMLINVKRIKKLGMFDKNIFLYLEEIDLCKRVKKNNEKIFVNKNAKILHLEAKSTNLKFEFEKCRNWHWMWSKVYFSKKYSNYFFTFIKFLPKLFLIFIKLIIYFLILKNKKSIVCYYRMSGMFNALIGKKSWYRPKSIDN
;
A
#
# COMPACT_ATOMS: atom_id res chain seq x y z
N MET A 1 -3.47 9.81 23.33
CA MET A 1 -3.06 8.54 22.68
C MET A 1 -1.83 7.99 23.36
N ASN A 2 -1.78 6.72 23.64
CA ASN A 2 -0.57 6.03 24.13
C ASN A 2 -0.23 4.83 23.21
N TYR A 3 0.91 4.18 23.46
CA TYR A 3 1.33 3.04 22.62
C TYR A 3 0.38 1.83 22.73
N ASN A 4 -0.37 1.71 23.83
CA ASN A 4 -1.33 0.64 24.02
C ASN A 4 -2.60 0.82 23.13
N ASP A 5 -2.82 2.03 22.61
CA ASP A 5 -3.93 2.32 21.70
C ASP A 5 -3.61 1.93 20.25
N ILE A 6 -2.39 1.44 19.98
CA ILE A 6 -1.89 1.17 18.64
C ILE A 6 -1.61 -0.32 18.45
N THR A 7 -2.12 -0.88 17.38
CA THR A 7 -1.68 -2.16 16.81
C THR A 7 -0.87 -1.88 15.54
N VAL A 8 0.24 -2.58 15.33
CA VAL A 8 0.96 -2.57 14.06
C VAL A 8 0.39 -3.66 13.16
N GLY A 9 0.08 -3.31 11.91
CA GLY A 9 -0.37 -4.24 10.88
C GLY A 9 0.64 -4.33 9.74
N ILE A 10 1.06 -5.55 9.40
CA ILE A 10 2.03 -5.78 8.33
C ILE A 10 1.48 -6.86 7.39
N VAL A 11 1.29 -6.51 6.12
CA VAL A 11 0.97 -7.48 5.07
C VAL A 11 2.25 -7.94 4.41
N THR A 12 2.50 -9.25 4.40
CA THR A 12 3.70 -9.84 3.81
C THR A 12 3.37 -10.71 2.59
N PHE A 13 4.32 -10.81 1.66
CA PHE A 13 4.30 -11.77 0.57
C PHE A 13 5.74 -12.08 0.17
N LYS A 14 6.25 -13.26 0.57
CA LYS A 14 7.66 -13.69 0.38
C LYS A 14 8.68 -12.62 0.85
N SER A 15 8.42 -12.02 2.03
CA SER A 15 9.15 -10.83 2.53
C SER A 15 10.21 -11.16 3.59
N GLU A 16 10.67 -12.40 3.69
CA GLU A 16 11.60 -12.86 4.74
C GLU A 16 12.85 -11.97 4.87
N LYS A 17 13.43 -11.55 3.74
CA LYS A 17 14.68 -10.78 3.73
C LYS A 17 14.59 -9.41 4.41
N VAL A 18 13.41 -8.82 4.52
CA VAL A 18 13.23 -7.43 4.99
C VAL A 18 12.42 -7.31 6.27
N ILE A 19 11.51 -8.26 6.54
CA ILE A 19 10.57 -8.18 7.65
C ILE A 19 11.25 -8.04 9.02
N PHE A 20 12.39 -8.68 9.24
CA PHE A 20 13.10 -8.62 10.52
C PHE A 20 13.63 -7.23 10.84
N ASN A 21 14.09 -6.46 9.83
CA ASN A 21 14.51 -5.08 10.01
C ASN A 21 13.32 -4.17 10.36
N CYS A 22 12.17 -4.40 9.74
CA CYS A 22 10.92 -3.71 10.09
C CYS A 22 10.55 -4.00 11.56
N LEU A 23 10.47 -5.27 11.95
CA LEU A 23 10.11 -5.67 13.32
C LEU A 23 11.10 -5.12 14.37
N LYS A 24 12.42 -5.13 14.08
CA LYS A 24 13.44 -4.56 14.96
C LYS A 24 13.28 -3.07 15.17
N SER A 25 12.70 -2.35 14.20
CA SER A 25 12.55 -0.90 14.27
C SER A 25 11.36 -0.40 15.10
N ILE A 26 10.39 -1.27 15.42
CA ILE A 26 9.17 -0.92 16.16
C ILE A 26 9.27 -1.27 17.65
N LYS A 27 10.10 -0.52 18.40
CA LYS A 27 10.48 -0.87 19.77
C LYS A 27 9.35 -0.77 20.81
N TYR A 28 8.49 0.26 20.69
CA TYR A 28 7.48 0.58 21.70
C TYR A 28 6.10 0.01 21.38
N LEU A 29 5.91 -0.55 20.18
CA LEU A 29 4.63 -1.06 19.69
C LEU A 29 4.57 -2.57 19.89
N LYS A 30 3.92 -3.00 20.98
CA LYS A 30 3.89 -4.41 21.42
C LYS A 30 2.83 -5.26 20.73
N ARG A 31 1.78 -4.66 20.18
CA ARG A 31 0.70 -5.38 19.49
C ARG A 31 0.96 -5.40 18.00
N ILE A 32 1.33 -6.55 17.47
CA ILE A 32 1.68 -6.72 16.06
C ILE A 32 0.84 -7.82 15.46
N ILE A 33 0.22 -7.54 14.31
CA ILE A 33 -0.51 -8.50 13.49
C ILE A 33 0.19 -8.57 12.13
N ILE A 34 0.64 -9.76 11.75
CA ILE A 34 1.20 -10.03 10.42
C ILE A 34 0.19 -10.89 9.67
N PHE A 35 -0.19 -10.44 8.46
CA PHE A 35 -1.00 -11.21 7.53
C PHE A 35 -0.14 -11.60 6.34
N ASP A 36 0.17 -12.90 6.22
CA ASP A 36 1.04 -13.40 5.17
C ASP A 36 0.26 -13.99 4.01
N ASN A 37 0.43 -13.37 2.83
CA ASN A 37 -0.19 -13.73 1.56
C ASN A 37 0.52 -14.89 0.84
N SER A 38 1.66 -15.38 1.36
CA SER A 38 2.47 -16.45 0.75
C SER A 38 2.29 -17.82 1.40
N CYS A 39 1.50 -17.90 2.49
CA CYS A 39 1.33 -19.12 3.28
C CYS A 39 2.66 -19.72 3.79
N ASP A 40 3.63 -18.85 4.12
CA ASP A 40 4.99 -19.26 4.51
C ASP A 40 5.07 -19.67 5.97
N VAL A 41 4.95 -20.99 6.21
CA VAL A 41 5.01 -21.57 7.55
C VAL A 41 6.44 -21.46 8.16
N ALA A 42 7.49 -21.51 7.33
CA ALA A 42 8.85 -21.40 7.81
C ALA A 42 9.15 -20.00 8.35
N VAL A 43 8.76 -18.96 7.62
CA VAL A 43 8.87 -17.56 8.08
C VAL A 43 8.03 -17.32 9.33
N LYS A 44 6.81 -17.88 9.40
CA LYS A 44 5.99 -17.84 10.62
C LYS A 44 6.74 -18.43 11.82
N LYS A 45 7.32 -19.63 11.70
CA LYS A 45 8.09 -20.27 12.79
C LYS A 45 9.27 -19.40 13.22
N LYS A 46 10.05 -18.85 12.29
CA LYS A 46 11.19 -17.96 12.58
C LYS A 46 10.75 -16.69 13.33
N ILE A 47 9.70 -16.02 12.85
CA ILE A 47 9.18 -14.80 13.50
C ILE A 47 8.65 -15.13 14.89
N LYS A 48 7.85 -16.17 15.07
CA LYS A 48 7.29 -16.55 16.38
C LYS A 48 8.35 -16.94 17.40
N LYS A 49 9.48 -17.48 16.96
CA LYS A 49 10.63 -17.78 17.84
C LYS A 49 11.23 -16.50 18.44
N ILE A 50 11.35 -15.41 17.66
CA ILE A 50 11.98 -14.16 18.09
C ILE A 50 10.95 -13.19 18.70
N TYR A 51 9.72 -13.20 18.19
CA TYR A 51 8.63 -12.32 18.57
C TYR A 51 7.37 -13.16 18.93
N PRO A 52 7.33 -13.83 20.11
CA PRO A 52 6.28 -14.77 20.47
C PRO A 52 4.88 -14.14 20.54
N ASN A 53 4.80 -12.87 20.87
CA ASN A 53 3.54 -12.12 21.02
C ASN A 53 2.95 -11.62 19.69
N VAL A 54 3.62 -11.81 18.55
CA VAL A 54 3.08 -11.44 17.23
C VAL A 54 1.91 -12.36 16.89
N THR A 55 0.77 -11.78 16.52
CA THR A 55 -0.32 -12.52 15.89
C THR A 55 0.02 -12.72 14.41
N PHE A 56 0.29 -13.97 14.00
CA PHE A 56 0.68 -14.30 12.63
C PHE A 56 -0.41 -15.13 11.95
N VAL A 57 -1.02 -14.56 10.91
CA VAL A 57 -2.10 -15.17 10.13
C VAL A 57 -1.57 -15.59 8.77
N LEU A 58 -1.71 -16.86 8.43
CA LEU A 58 -1.40 -17.40 7.10
C LEU A 58 -2.65 -17.34 6.22
N SER A 59 -2.50 -16.83 5.01
CA SER A 59 -3.56 -16.84 4.00
C SER A 59 -3.39 -18.03 3.06
N SER A 60 -4.45 -18.74 2.74
CA SER A 60 -4.44 -19.82 1.74
C SER A 60 -4.18 -19.34 0.31
N LYS A 61 -4.30 -18.02 0.05
CA LYS A 61 -4.09 -17.41 -1.26
C LYS A 61 -3.63 -15.96 -1.12
N ASN A 62 -2.97 -15.44 -2.16
CA ASN A 62 -2.60 -14.04 -2.20
C ASN A 62 -3.81 -13.15 -2.45
N LEU A 63 -4.25 -12.42 -1.43
CA LEU A 63 -5.37 -11.47 -1.47
C LEU A 63 -4.99 -10.08 -1.97
N GLY A 64 -3.69 -9.79 -2.09
CA GLY A 64 -3.16 -8.45 -2.37
C GLY A 64 -2.99 -7.61 -1.12
N TYR A 65 -2.56 -6.37 -1.32
CA TYR A 65 -2.20 -5.47 -0.22
C TYR A 65 -3.44 -4.94 0.53
N GLY A 66 -4.41 -4.39 -0.20
CA GLY A 66 -5.60 -3.77 0.41
C GLY A 66 -6.45 -4.78 1.20
N GLU A 67 -6.76 -5.93 0.60
CA GLU A 67 -7.57 -6.95 1.27
C GLU A 67 -6.79 -7.63 2.43
N GLY A 68 -5.47 -7.79 2.32
CA GLY A 68 -4.63 -8.21 3.45
C GLY A 68 -4.74 -7.25 4.64
N ASN A 69 -4.70 -5.95 4.39
CA ASN A 69 -4.92 -4.92 5.43
C ASN A 69 -6.35 -4.93 5.97
N ASN A 70 -7.37 -5.25 5.17
CA ASN A 70 -8.74 -5.44 5.64
C ASN A 70 -8.85 -6.60 6.64
N LYS A 71 -8.13 -7.71 6.40
CA LYS A 71 -8.06 -8.82 7.38
C LYS A 71 -7.44 -8.38 8.69
N ILE A 72 -6.36 -7.61 8.64
CA ILE A 72 -5.72 -7.03 9.83
C ILE A 72 -6.68 -6.06 10.54
N LEU A 73 -7.37 -5.17 9.81
CA LEU A 73 -8.36 -4.24 10.34
C LEU A 73 -9.49 -4.96 11.12
N ASN A 74 -9.94 -6.10 10.63
CA ASN A 74 -10.96 -6.89 11.29
C ASN A 74 -10.46 -7.54 12.60
N LEU A 75 -9.19 -7.89 12.67
CA LEU A 75 -8.54 -8.45 13.87
C LEU A 75 -8.10 -7.38 14.87
N CYS A 76 -7.97 -6.12 14.43
CA CYS A 76 -7.50 -5.02 15.25
C CYS A 76 -8.53 -4.62 16.30
N LYS A 77 -8.15 -4.72 17.59
CA LYS A 77 -8.97 -4.36 18.75
C LYS A 77 -8.63 -2.99 19.36
N THR A 78 -7.58 -2.34 18.88
CA THR A 78 -7.16 -1.03 19.37
C THR A 78 -7.80 0.11 18.58
N LYS A 79 -7.75 1.32 19.13
CA LYS A 79 -8.30 2.52 18.49
C LYS A 79 -7.61 2.85 17.17
N TYR A 80 -6.30 2.59 17.09
CA TYR A 80 -5.49 2.90 15.92
C TYR A 80 -4.78 1.66 15.40
N LEU A 81 -4.65 1.58 14.07
CA LEU A 81 -3.82 0.60 13.37
C LEU A 81 -2.70 1.35 12.64
N PHE A 82 -1.46 1.01 12.94
CA PHE A 82 -0.30 1.49 12.21
C PHE A 82 0.09 0.48 11.14
N ILE A 83 -0.37 0.71 9.93
CA ILE A 83 -0.03 -0.11 8.75
C ILE A 83 1.40 0.20 8.37
N LEU A 84 2.21 -0.85 8.20
CA LEU A 84 3.59 -0.77 7.71
C LEU A 84 3.84 -1.79 6.62
N ASN A 85 4.57 -1.40 5.59
CA ASN A 85 5.14 -2.36 4.66
C ASN A 85 6.29 -3.13 5.32
N PRO A 86 6.54 -4.41 4.94
CA PRO A 86 7.61 -5.21 5.52
C PRO A 86 9.03 -4.67 5.22
N ASP A 87 9.17 -3.81 4.22
CA ASP A 87 10.42 -3.13 3.82
C ASP A 87 10.53 -1.68 4.32
N THR A 88 9.76 -1.33 5.37
CA THR A 88 9.88 -0.04 6.08
C THR A 88 10.67 -0.21 7.38
N VAL A 89 11.52 0.77 7.67
CA VAL A 89 12.28 0.84 8.92
C VAL A 89 12.01 2.20 9.57
N LEU A 90 11.43 2.19 10.77
CA LEU A 90 11.21 3.40 11.53
C LEU A 90 12.55 3.99 11.94
N GLN A 91 12.77 5.28 11.66
CA GLN A 91 13.94 6.00 12.15
C GLN A 91 13.75 6.37 13.63
N LYS A 92 14.85 6.75 14.29
CA LYS A 92 14.87 7.11 15.73
C LYS A 92 13.72 8.07 16.06
N ASN A 93 12.95 7.73 17.08
CA ASN A 93 11.81 8.50 17.60
C ASN A 93 10.63 8.69 16.62
N CYS A 94 10.50 7.91 15.56
CA CYS A 94 9.39 8.04 14.63
C CYS A 94 8.03 7.88 15.32
N GLU A 95 7.82 6.76 16.02
CA GLU A 95 6.58 6.47 16.76
C GLU A 95 6.35 7.47 17.92
N VAL A 96 7.43 7.90 18.58
CA VAL A 96 7.38 8.92 19.65
C VAL A 96 6.86 10.23 19.09
N ASN A 97 7.40 10.65 17.93
CA ASN A 97 7.00 11.90 17.28
C ASN A 97 5.55 11.85 16.76
N LEU A 98 5.08 10.68 16.27
CA LEU A 98 3.67 10.50 15.92
C LEU A 98 2.77 10.69 17.15
N VAL A 99 3.05 9.98 18.26
CA VAL A 99 2.25 10.05 19.47
C VAL A 99 2.25 11.45 20.08
N LYS A 100 3.43 12.07 20.20
CA LYS A 100 3.58 13.44 20.75
C LYS A 100 2.81 14.46 19.90
N SER A 101 2.91 14.40 18.59
CA SER A 101 2.24 15.34 17.70
C SER A 101 0.73 15.29 17.82
N ILE A 102 0.16 14.09 18.00
CA ILE A 102 -1.27 13.92 18.17
C ILE A 102 -1.72 14.47 19.52
N ASN A 103 -0.99 14.17 20.61
CA ASN A 103 -1.34 14.59 21.94
C ASN A 103 -1.20 16.11 22.15
N ASN A 104 -0.06 16.67 21.75
CA ASN A 104 0.26 18.09 21.97
C ASN A 104 -0.65 19.03 21.16
N ASN A 105 -1.12 18.59 19.99
CA ASN A 105 -1.95 19.44 19.14
C ASN A 105 -3.43 19.04 19.17
N LYS A 106 -3.82 18.03 19.97
CA LYS A 106 -5.20 17.50 20.05
C LYS A 106 -5.80 17.23 18.66
N ILE A 107 -5.01 16.69 17.77
CA ILE A 107 -5.39 16.54 16.35
C ILE A 107 -6.43 15.45 16.19
N ASP A 108 -7.53 15.84 15.58
CA ASP A 108 -8.54 14.91 15.09
C ASP A 108 -8.20 14.48 13.67
N PHE A 109 -7.97 13.18 13.45
CA PHE A 109 -7.52 12.64 12.17
C PHE A 109 -8.12 11.26 11.88
N THR A 110 -8.21 10.93 10.61
CA THR A 110 -8.57 9.60 10.13
C THR A 110 -7.35 8.82 9.66
N ILE A 111 -6.43 9.51 8.98
CA ILE A 111 -5.13 8.97 8.58
C ILE A 111 -4.03 9.97 8.96
N MET A 112 -2.92 9.45 9.51
CA MET A 112 -1.68 10.20 9.71
C MET A 112 -0.51 9.37 9.21
N ALA A 113 0.39 9.97 8.42
CA ALA A 113 1.54 9.26 7.88
C ALA A 113 2.86 9.91 8.30
N PRO A 114 3.88 9.12 8.64
CA PRO A 114 5.27 9.57 8.65
C PRO A 114 5.76 9.79 7.22
N ILE A 115 6.93 10.37 7.03
CA ILE A 115 7.52 10.62 5.72
C ILE A 115 8.84 9.88 5.54
N SER A 116 9.10 9.44 4.29
CA SER A 116 10.41 9.00 3.81
C SER A 116 11.00 10.07 2.89
N ASN A 117 10.18 10.62 1.98
CA ASN A 117 10.58 11.72 1.10
C ASN A 117 9.40 12.67 0.77
N LYS A 118 9.70 13.76 0.03
CA LYS A 118 8.71 14.79 -0.32
C LYS A 118 7.62 14.33 -1.32
N LYS A 119 7.78 13.17 -1.97
CA LYS A 119 6.83 12.62 -2.94
C LYS A 119 5.81 11.65 -2.33
N ASP A 120 5.84 11.46 -1.02
CA ASP A 120 5.04 10.47 -0.33
C ASP A 120 3.60 10.91 -0.05
N PHE A 121 3.32 12.19 -0.26
CA PHE A 121 2.03 12.81 0.03
C PHE A 121 1.76 13.95 -0.94
N GLY A 122 0.53 14.41 -0.99
CA GLY A 122 0.15 15.52 -1.87
C GLY A 122 -1.31 15.91 -1.76
N ASN A 123 -1.68 16.89 -2.58
CA ASN A 123 -3.06 17.31 -2.80
C ASN A 123 -3.50 16.95 -4.22
N PHE A 124 -4.76 16.59 -4.39
CA PHE A 124 -5.31 16.23 -5.71
C PHE A 124 -5.30 17.40 -6.69
N ASN A 125 -5.36 18.63 -6.18
CA ASN A 125 -5.38 19.87 -6.97
C ASN A 125 -4.01 20.55 -7.04
N ASN A 126 -2.92 19.87 -6.69
CA ASN A 126 -1.55 20.39 -6.67
C ASN A 126 -1.35 21.69 -5.84
N ILE A 127 -2.21 21.94 -4.85
CA ILE A 127 -2.10 23.08 -3.95
C ILE A 127 -0.85 22.91 -3.08
N ARG A 128 -0.13 24.01 -2.83
CA ARG A 128 1.05 24.04 -1.97
C ARG A 128 0.72 23.52 -0.55
N ILE A 129 1.55 22.63 -0.04
CA ILE A 129 1.40 22.05 1.29
C ILE A 129 2.23 22.87 2.28
N ASN A 130 1.56 23.41 3.30
CA ASN A 130 2.18 24.19 4.34
C ASN A 130 2.25 23.38 5.64
N PHE A 131 3.42 23.34 6.27
CA PHE A 131 3.64 22.65 7.53
C PHE A 131 3.55 23.62 8.71
N THR A 132 2.66 23.30 9.65
CA THR A 132 2.56 23.99 10.95
C THR A 132 2.98 23.03 12.06
N LYS A 133 4.00 23.40 12.85
CA LYS A 133 4.56 22.54 13.92
C LYS A 133 4.93 21.12 13.45
N GLY A 134 5.37 21.00 12.20
CA GLY A 134 5.76 19.71 11.63
C GLY A 134 4.64 18.86 11.05
N LEU A 135 3.41 19.34 11.07
CA LEU A 135 2.21 18.68 10.54
C LEU A 135 1.66 19.45 9.35
N ALA A 136 1.11 18.73 8.37
CA ALA A 136 0.36 19.33 7.28
C ALA A 136 -0.86 18.46 6.97
N GLU A 137 -2.00 19.10 6.72
CA GLU A 137 -3.15 18.44 6.11
C GLU A 137 -2.89 18.20 4.63
N VAL A 138 -3.24 17.03 4.13
CA VAL A 138 -3.01 16.60 2.76
C VAL A 138 -4.22 15.81 2.24
N ASP A 139 -4.30 15.60 0.93
CA ASP A 139 -5.38 14.81 0.35
C ASP A 139 -5.03 13.32 0.23
N PHE A 140 -3.74 12.98 0.13
CA PHE A 140 -3.31 11.59 0.08
C PHE A 140 -1.91 11.39 0.65
N VAL A 141 -1.67 10.16 1.07
CA VAL A 141 -0.37 9.65 1.54
C VAL A 141 -0.09 8.30 0.87
N LYS A 142 1.17 7.88 0.86
CA LYS A 142 1.56 6.54 0.36
C LYS A 142 1.26 5.45 1.38
N GLY A 143 0.89 4.27 0.86
CA GLY A 143 0.42 3.13 1.64
C GLY A 143 1.48 2.43 2.50
N TYR A 144 2.77 2.67 2.29
CA TYR A 144 3.84 1.94 3.00
C TYR A 144 3.89 2.21 4.51
N ALA A 145 3.34 3.33 4.99
CA ALA A 145 3.21 3.63 6.43
C ALA A 145 2.02 4.57 6.69
N MET A 146 0.99 4.08 7.36
CA MET A 146 -0.21 4.85 7.69
C MET A 146 -0.72 4.51 9.09
N LEU A 147 -0.79 5.49 9.99
CA LEU A 147 -1.53 5.38 11.23
C LEU A 147 -2.98 5.77 10.98
N ILE A 148 -3.90 4.84 11.15
CA ILE A 148 -5.31 5.02 10.81
C ILE A 148 -6.22 4.87 12.03
N ASN A 149 -7.29 5.65 12.08
CA ASN A 149 -8.38 5.49 13.05
C ASN A 149 -9.28 4.32 12.59
N VAL A 150 -9.23 3.21 13.32
CA VAL A 150 -9.89 1.94 12.93
C VAL A 150 -11.41 2.11 12.79
N LYS A 151 -12.05 2.80 13.74
CA LYS A 151 -13.52 3.01 13.71
C LYS A 151 -13.94 3.82 12.47
N ARG A 152 -13.22 4.90 12.16
CA ARG A 152 -13.53 5.76 11.01
C ARG A 152 -13.29 5.02 9.70
N ILE A 153 -12.16 4.34 9.56
CA ILE A 153 -11.84 3.58 8.35
C ILE A 153 -12.85 2.44 8.11
N LYS A 154 -13.28 1.73 9.15
CA LYS A 154 -14.35 0.72 9.02
C LYS A 154 -15.67 1.34 8.54
N LYS A 155 -16.06 2.50 9.06
CA LYS A 155 -17.25 3.24 8.61
C LYS A 155 -17.17 3.67 7.13
N LEU A 156 -15.97 3.98 6.65
CA LEU A 156 -15.72 4.39 5.26
C LEU A 156 -15.54 3.20 4.28
N GLY A 157 -15.72 1.96 4.73
CA GLY A 157 -15.68 0.76 3.91
C GLY A 157 -14.29 0.15 3.71
N MET A 158 -13.29 0.55 4.50
CA MET A 158 -11.92 -0.01 4.49
C MET A 158 -11.25 0.11 3.10
N PHE A 159 -10.30 -0.75 2.75
CA PHE A 159 -9.71 -0.79 1.41
C PHE A 159 -10.65 -1.44 0.39
N ASP A 160 -10.66 -0.94 -0.84
CA ASP A 160 -11.45 -1.54 -1.92
C ASP A 160 -10.89 -2.91 -2.31
N LYS A 161 -11.66 -3.97 -2.04
CA LYS A 161 -11.29 -5.37 -2.31
C LYS A 161 -11.10 -5.71 -3.79
N ASN A 162 -11.58 -4.86 -4.69
CA ASN A 162 -11.37 -5.06 -6.12
C ASN A 162 -9.96 -4.66 -6.57
N ILE A 163 -9.27 -3.81 -5.78
CA ILE A 163 -7.91 -3.36 -6.07
C ILE A 163 -6.93 -4.33 -5.40
N PHE A 164 -6.27 -5.16 -6.22
CA PHE A 164 -5.29 -6.11 -5.70
C PHE A 164 -3.96 -5.43 -5.31
N LEU A 165 -3.48 -4.51 -6.15
CA LEU A 165 -2.20 -3.82 -5.96
C LEU A 165 -2.22 -2.46 -6.67
N TYR A 166 -1.67 -1.44 -6.03
CA TYR A 166 -1.57 -0.04 -6.44
C TYR A 166 -2.89 0.73 -6.47
N LEU A 167 -2.84 1.95 -5.97
CA LEU A 167 -3.92 2.93 -5.83
C LEU A 167 -4.99 2.55 -4.78
N GLU A 168 -4.83 1.46 -4.05
CA GLU A 168 -5.72 1.11 -2.94
C GLU A 168 -5.68 2.15 -1.82
N GLU A 169 -4.49 2.67 -1.51
CA GLU A 169 -4.30 3.75 -0.53
C GLU A 169 -4.83 5.07 -1.04
N ILE A 170 -4.66 5.36 -2.33
CA ILE A 170 -5.17 6.59 -2.96
C ILE A 170 -6.70 6.56 -3.02
N ASP A 171 -7.29 5.41 -3.33
CA ASP A 171 -8.74 5.20 -3.26
C ASP A 171 -9.28 5.45 -1.84
N LEU A 172 -8.61 4.89 -0.84
CA LEU A 172 -8.97 5.08 0.56
C LEU A 172 -8.88 6.56 0.96
N CYS A 173 -7.78 7.24 0.65
CA CYS A 173 -7.59 8.67 0.91
C CYS A 173 -8.68 9.51 0.23
N LYS A 174 -9.02 9.20 -1.02
CA LYS A 174 -10.08 9.93 -1.74
C LYS A 174 -11.45 9.75 -1.10
N ARG A 175 -11.77 8.55 -0.57
CA ARG A 175 -13.01 8.33 0.20
C ARG A 175 -13.01 9.05 1.54
N VAL A 176 -11.87 9.09 2.23
CA VAL A 176 -11.67 9.87 3.47
C VAL A 176 -11.97 11.34 3.20
N LYS A 177 -11.37 11.95 2.19
CA LYS A 177 -11.58 13.37 1.84
C LYS A 177 -13.01 13.65 1.37
N LYS A 178 -13.65 12.75 0.62
CA LYS A 178 -15.07 12.90 0.21
C LYS A 178 -16.05 12.92 1.40
N ASN A 179 -15.66 12.36 2.54
CA ASN A 179 -16.46 12.37 3.77
C ASN A 179 -16.02 13.47 4.74
N ASN A 180 -15.30 14.49 4.28
CA ASN A 180 -14.80 15.63 5.08
C ASN A 180 -13.91 15.19 6.26
N GLU A 181 -13.32 14.01 6.17
CA GLU A 181 -12.37 13.49 7.14
C GLU A 181 -10.94 13.97 6.82
N LYS A 182 -10.09 14.03 7.85
CA LYS A 182 -8.75 14.64 7.75
C LYS A 182 -7.64 13.62 7.61
N ILE A 183 -6.71 13.95 6.73
CA ILE A 183 -5.45 13.21 6.52
C ILE A 183 -4.30 14.15 6.81
N PHE A 184 -3.37 13.70 7.66
CA PHE A 184 -2.18 14.48 8.01
C PHE A 184 -0.90 13.74 7.65
N VAL A 185 0.12 14.51 7.35
CA VAL A 185 1.50 14.05 7.27
C VAL A 185 2.34 14.71 8.35
N ASN A 186 3.25 13.94 8.98
CA ASN A 186 4.13 14.41 10.04
C ASN A 186 5.59 14.35 9.58
N LYS A 187 6.20 15.51 9.28
CA LYS A 187 7.60 15.59 8.82
C LYS A 187 8.64 15.27 9.90
N ASN A 188 8.23 15.29 11.18
CA ASN A 188 9.11 14.96 12.31
C ASN A 188 9.13 13.45 12.60
N ALA A 189 8.16 12.69 12.06
CA ALA A 189 8.14 11.24 12.10
C ALA A 189 8.72 10.70 10.79
N LYS A 190 9.93 10.16 10.85
CA LYS A 190 10.66 9.73 9.67
C LYS A 190 10.81 8.23 9.60
N ILE A 191 10.74 7.69 8.40
CA ILE A 191 11.00 6.28 8.10
C ILE A 191 11.95 6.15 6.92
N LEU A 192 12.57 4.99 6.81
CA LEU A 192 13.29 4.55 5.61
C LEU A 192 12.41 3.51 4.90
N HIS A 193 12.05 3.76 3.66
CA HIS A 193 11.35 2.80 2.79
C HIS A 193 12.32 2.28 1.74
N LEU A 194 12.60 0.96 1.76
CA LEU A 194 13.65 0.34 0.94
C LEU A 194 13.21 0.11 -0.52
N GLU A 195 12.07 0.60 -0.91
CA GLU A 195 11.44 0.56 -2.23
C GLU A 195 11.64 -0.75 -3.01
N ALA A 196 10.55 -1.47 -3.24
CA ALA A 196 10.50 -2.70 -4.05
C ALA A 196 11.40 -3.88 -3.58
N LYS A 197 11.89 -3.87 -2.33
CA LYS A 197 12.65 -4.98 -1.74
C LYS A 197 11.79 -5.95 -0.94
N SER A 198 10.48 -5.71 -0.89
CA SER A 198 9.52 -6.50 -0.09
C SER A 198 9.31 -7.93 -0.55
N THR A 199 9.75 -8.31 -1.76
CA THR A 199 9.58 -9.68 -2.30
C THR A 199 10.75 -10.12 -3.15
N ASN A 200 11.03 -11.42 -3.14
CA ASN A 200 12.11 -12.06 -3.92
C ASN A 200 11.70 -12.46 -5.35
N LEU A 201 10.47 -12.27 -5.75
CA LEU A 201 9.96 -12.66 -7.07
C LEU A 201 10.45 -11.69 -8.15
N LYS A 202 11.62 -11.97 -8.74
CA LYS A 202 12.30 -11.17 -9.78
C LYS A 202 11.35 -10.72 -10.92
N PHE A 203 11.37 -11.39 -12.08
CA PHE A 203 10.66 -10.97 -13.28
C PHE A 203 9.14 -11.26 -13.22
N GLU A 204 8.72 -12.34 -12.53
CA GLU A 204 7.28 -12.62 -12.32
C GLU A 204 6.59 -11.50 -11.53
N PHE A 205 7.28 -10.95 -10.53
CA PHE A 205 6.75 -9.82 -9.79
C PHE A 205 6.69 -8.53 -10.63
N GLU A 206 7.67 -8.33 -11.53
CA GLU A 206 7.66 -7.21 -12.46
C GLU A 206 6.46 -7.28 -13.42
N LYS A 207 6.14 -8.46 -13.96
CA LYS A 207 4.93 -8.71 -14.78
C LYS A 207 3.67 -8.34 -13.98
N CYS A 208 3.55 -8.88 -12.77
CA CYS A 208 2.41 -8.62 -11.87
C CYS A 208 2.25 -7.12 -11.56
N ARG A 209 3.34 -6.44 -11.20
CA ARG A 209 3.35 -5.00 -10.95
C ARG A 209 2.86 -4.19 -12.14
N ASN A 210 3.36 -4.49 -13.35
CA ASN A 210 3.03 -3.76 -14.56
C ASN A 210 1.57 -4.00 -14.97
N TRP A 211 1.06 -5.22 -14.83
CA TRP A 211 -0.33 -5.55 -15.10
C TRP A 211 -1.27 -4.78 -14.15
N HIS A 212 -1.04 -4.89 -12.83
CA HIS A 212 -1.89 -4.23 -11.83
C HIS A 212 -1.79 -2.72 -11.88
N TRP A 213 -0.60 -2.15 -12.14
CA TRP A 213 -0.44 -0.70 -12.27
C TRP A 213 -1.36 -0.12 -13.34
N MET A 214 -1.46 -0.78 -14.50
CA MET A 214 -2.32 -0.31 -15.57
C MET A 214 -3.79 -0.63 -15.31
N TRP A 215 -4.09 -1.81 -14.78
CA TRP A 215 -5.45 -2.18 -14.41
C TRP A 215 -6.02 -1.23 -13.36
N SER A 216 -5.31 -0.99 -12.29
CA SER A 216 -5.75 -0.13 -11.18
C SER A 216 -5.93 1.32 -11.59
N LYS A 217 -5.08 1.85 -12.50
CA LYS A 217 -5.26 3.20 -13.07
C LYS A 217 -6.57 3.35 -13.83
N VAL A 218 -6.92 2.38 -14.67
CA VAL A 218 -8.17 2.40 -15.42
C VAL A 218 -9.35 2.23 -14.47
N TYR A 219 -9.28 1.24 -13.57
CA TYR A 219 -10.32 1.01 -12.57
C TYR A 219 -10.59 2.26 -11.70
N PHE A 220 -9.53 2.88 -11.18
CA PHE A 220 -9.64 4.10 -10.39
C PHE A 220 -10.26 5.25 -11.20
N SER A 221 -9.86 5.42 -12.47
CA SER A 221 -10.46 6.42 -13.35
C SER A 221 -11.95 6.15 -13.56
N LYS A 222 -12.35 4.90 -13.86
CA LYS A 222 -13.76 4.52 -14.01
C LYS A 222 -14.59 4.76 -12.74
N LYS A 223 -14.00 4.50 -11.57
CA LYS A 223 -14.67 4.67 -10.26
C LYS A 223 -14.99 6.13 -9.93
N TYR A 224 -14.13 7.06 -10.39
CA TYR A 224 -14.22 8.49 -10.02
C TYR A 224 -14.51 9.42 -11.19
N SER A 225 -14.61 8.87 -12.38
CA SER A 225 -14.96 9.56 -13.61
C SER A 225 -15.95 8.71 -14.40
N ASN A 226 -16.53 9.27 -15.47
CA ASN A 226 -17.42 8.50 -16.30
C ASN A 226 -16.61 7.55 -17.22
N TYR A 227 -17.28 6.43 -17.65
CA TYR A 227 -16.66 5.39 -18.46
C TYR A 227 -16.13 5.94 -19.79
N PHE A 228 -16.91 6.80 -20.46
CA PHE A 228 -16.58 7.40 -21.76
C PHE A 228 -15.28 8.23 -21.68
N PHE A 229 -15.19 9.12 -20.68
CA PHE A 229 -13.96 9.89 -20.46
C PHE A 229 -12.77 9.02 -20.10
N THR A 230 -12.99 7.95 -19.34
CA THR A 230 -11.93 6.99 -19.04
C THR A 230 -11.45 6.29 -20.31
N PHE A 231 -12.36 5.87 -21.17
CA PHE A 231 -12.02 5.21 -22.44
C PHE A 231 -11.19 6.14 -23.32
N ILE A 232 -11.67 7.36 -23.58
CA ILE A 232 -10.93 8.38 -24.37
C ILE A 232 -9.55 8.66 -23.78
N LYS A 233 -9.44 8.79 -22.46
CA LYS A 233 -8.16 9.04 -21.78
C LYS A 233 -7.15 7.92 -21.95
N PHE A 234 -7.58 6.66 -21.96
CA PHE A 234 -6.67 5.51 -21.97
C PHE A 234 -6.47 4.89 -23.35
N LEU A 235 -7.34 5.14 -24.32
CA LEU A 235 -7.21 4.58 -25.68
C LEU A 235 -5.90 5.00 -26.37
N PRO A 236 -5.48 6.28 -26.41
CA PRO A 236 -4.20 6.67 -27.01
C PRO A 236 -3.01 5.99 -26.33
N LYS A 237 -3.08 5.84 -25.02
CA LYS A 237 -2.05 5.19 -24.23
C LYS A 237 -1.97 3.68 -24.53
N LEU A 238 -3.10 3.03 -24.71
CA LEU A 238 -3.17 1.62 -25.12
C LEU A 238 -2.50 1.43 -26.47
N PHE A 239 -2.81 2.31 -27.43
CA PHE A 239 -2.20 2.31 -28.76
C PHE A 239 -0.67 2.51 -28.73
N LEU A 240 -0.20 3.49 -27.96
CA LEU A 240 1.23 3.74 -27.78
C LEU A 240 1.96 2.54 -27.14
N ILE A 241 1.34 1.83 -26.18
CA ILE A 241 1.92 0.64 -25.57
C ILE A 241 1.96 -0.50 -26.61
N PHE A 242 0.94 -0.63 -27.47
CA PHE A 242 0.89 -1.61 -28.55
C PHE A 242 2.02 -1.38 -29.56
N ILE A 243 2.22 -0.15 -30.01
CA ILE A 243 3.35 0.21 -30.91
C ILE A 243 4.70 -0.16 -30.25
N LYS A 244 4.89 0.20 -28.96
CA LYS A 244 6.11 -0.16 -28.23
C LYS A 244 6.30 -1.67 -28.10
N LEU A 245 5.22 -2.42 -27.92
CA LEU A 245 5.26 -3.88 -27.91
C LEU A 245 5.82 -4.43 -29.22
N ILE A 246 5.30 -3.98 -30.36
CA ILE A 246 5.76 -4.38 -31.69
C ILE A 246 7.24 -4.02 -31.89
N ILE A 247 7.61 -2.75 -31.62
CA ILE A 247 9.00 -2.29 -31.78
C ILE A 247 9.95 -3.16 -30.94
N TYR A 248 9.65 -3.37 -29.63
CA TYR A 248 10.51 -4.16 -28.77
C TYR A 248 10.58 -5.63 -29.16
N PHE A 249 9.51 -6.17 -29.74
CA PHE A 249 9.50 -7.52 -30.32
C PHE A 249 10.44 -7.61 -31.51
N LEU A 250 10.33 -6.71 -32.50
CA LEU A 250 11.15 -6.68 -33.71
C LEU A 250 12.64 -6.47 -33.42
N ILE A 251 12.99 -5.66 -32.42
CA ILE A 251 14.40 -5.42 -32.03
C ILE A 251 14.88 -6.40 -30.94
N LEU A 252 14.20 -7.54 -30.78
CA LEU A 252 14.55 -8.64 -29.86
C LEU A 252 14.76 -8.24 -28.38
N LYS A 253 14.18 -7.12 -27.94
CA LYS A 253 14.18 -6.70 -26.52
C LYS A 253 13.10 -7.43 -25.72
N ASN A 254 13.18 -8.74 -25.63
CA ASN A 254 12.17 -9.64 -25.08
C ASN A 254 11.62 -9.22 -23.72
N LYS A 255 12.45 -8.83 -22.75
CA LYS A 255 11.98 -8.38 -21.45
C LYS A 255 11.09 -7.13 -21.53
N LYS A 256 11.45 -6.13 -22.38
CA LYS A 256 10.67 -4.91 -22.57
C LYS A 256 9.35 -5.21 -23.31
N SER A 257 9.38 -6.08 -24.30
CA SER A 257 8.20 -6.56 -25.01
C SER A 257 7.21 -7.21 -24.05
N ILE A 258 7.66 -8.14 -23.22
CA ILE A 258 6.82 -8.80 -22.21
C ILE A 258 6.20 -7.79 -21.23
N VAL A 259 6.97 -6.81 -20.75
CA VAL A 259 6.42 -5.74 -19.88
C VAL A 259 5.33 -4.95 -20.59
N CYS A 260 5.52 -4.58 -21.85
CA CYS A 260 4.49 -3.89 -22.66
C CYS A 260 3.22 -4.75 -22.80
N TYR A 261 3.37 -6.05 -23.07
CA TYR A 261 2.25 -6.99 -23.11
C TYR A 261 1.43 -6.99 -21.82
N TYR A 262 2.08 -7.12 -20.66
CA TYR A 262 1.37 -7.13 -19.37
C TYR A 262 0.71 -5.78 -19.05
N ARG A 263 1.33 -4.66 -19.42
CA ARG A 263 0.71 -3.32 -19.31
C ARG A 263 -0.53 -3.20 -20.17
N MET A 264 -0.43 -3.64 -21.44
CA MET A 264 -1.54 -3.64 -22.39
C MET A 264 -2.68 -4.53 -21.91
N SER A 265 -2.38 -5.76 -21.50
CA SER A 265 -3.34 -6.72 -20.97
C SER A 265 -4.06 -6.18 -19.73
N GLY A 266 -3.33 -5.61 -18.74
CA GLY A 266 -3.94 -5.01 -17.56
C GLY A 266 -4.91 -3.88 -17.91
N MET A 267 -4.49 -2.97 -18.79
CA MET A 267 -5.32 -1.85 -19.25
C MET A 267 -6.57 -2.33 -19.99
N PHE A 268 -6.40 -3.23 -20.97
CA PHE A 268 -7.51 -3.78 -21.76
C PHE A 268 -8.54 -4.49 -20.87
N ASN A 269 -8.08 -5.38 -19.96
CA ASN A 269 -8.99 -6.09 -19.05
C ASN A 269 -9.80 -5.11 -18.18
N ALA A 270 -9.19 -4.02 -17.71
CA ALA A 270 -9.92 -3.02 -16.92
C ALA A 270 -10.92 -2.22 -17.76
N LEU A 271 -10.58 -1.87 -19.02
CA LEU A 271 -11.49 -1.17 -19.94
C LEU A 271 -12.74 -2.00 -20.22
N ILE A 272 -12.62 -3.31 -20.47
CA ILE A 272 -13.76 -4.21 -20.71
C ILE A 272 -14.44 -4.69 -19.42
N GLY A 273 -14.08 -4.14 -18.25
CA GLY A 273 -14.75 -4.43 -16.97
C GLY A 273 -14.36 -5.73 -16.28
N LYS A 274 -13.33 -6.44 -16.76
CA LYS A 274 -12.86 -7.67 -16.09
C LYS A 274 -12.24 -7.34 -14.74
N LYS A 275 -12.47 -8.23 -13.76
CA LYS A 275 -11.88 -8.14 -12.41
C LYS A 275 -10.34 -8.21 -12.47
N SER A 276 -9.70 -7.74 -11.42
CA SER A 276 -8.27 -7.87 -11.20
C SER A 276 -7.89 -9.33 -10.90
N TRP A 277 -7.61 -10.11 -11.94
CA TRP A 277 -7.44 -11.57 -11.84
C TRP A 277 -5.98 -12.04 -11.87
N TYR A 278 -5.07 -11.27 -12.47
CA TYR A 278 -3.67 -11.71 -12.61
C TYR A 278 -2.99 -11.88 -11.25
N ARG A 279 -2.32 -13.00 -11.06
CA ARG A 279 -1.51 -13.29 -9.87
C ARG A 279 -0.12 -13.73 -10.29
N PRO A 280 0.94 -13.37 -9.54
CA PRO A 280 2.28 -13.89 -9.82
C PRO A 280 2.24 -15.40 -9.62
N LYS A 281 2.83 -16.14 -10.58
CA LYS A 281 3.04 -17.57 -10.36
C LYS A 281 3.99 -17.71 -9.16
N SER A 282 3.63 -18.53 -8.18
CA SER A 282 4.56 -18.99 -7.17
C SER A 282 5.63 -19.77 -7.94
N ILE A 283 6.88 -19.35 -7.80
CA ILE A 283 8.00 -20.20 -8.21
C ILE A 283 8.13 -21.19 -7.04
N ASP A 284 7.26 -22.18 -7.04
CA ASP A 284 7.45 -23.37 -6.24
C ASP A 284 8.38 -24.24 -7.11
N ASN A 285 9.64 -24.34 -6.66
CA ASN A 285 10.58 -25.35 -7.15
C ASN A 285 10.11 -26.73 -6.69
#